data_8497d8a521e3458504edd71f76d2f66d
#
_entry.id   8497d8a521e3458504edd71f76d2f66d
#
_cell.length_a   1.000
_cell.length_b   1.000
_cell.length_c   1.000
_cell.angle_alpha   90.00
_cell.angle_beta   90.00
_cell.angle_gamma   90.00
#
_symmetry.space_group_name_H-M   'P 1'
#
loop_
_entity.id
_entity.type
_entity.pdbx_description
1 polymer ?
#
loop_
_entity_poly.entity_id
_entity_poly.type
_entity_poly.pdbx_seq_one_letter_code
_entity_poly.pdbx_strand_id
1 'polypeptide(L)'
;MTLLRFQPIQGKSIDIIDAILQTEEVAPVADAWNQLSVVVEEVVLNIVDYSHSDYLDVEMMRDEKSLTLRFRDGGVPFNPLERKFPDFSIPMEDRKIGGLGIFMVIQYMDDVAYEHTGGENILTIRKELKNL
;
A
#
# COMPACT_ATOMS: atom_id res chain seq x y z
N MET A 1 -0.11 15.95 9.07
CA MET A 1 0.11 14.50 9.14
C MET A 1 -1.04 13.83 9.86
N THR A 2 -1.47 12.70 9.34
CA THR A 2 -2.52 11.89 9.98
C THR A 2 -1.95 10.50 10.26
N LEU A 3 -2.25 9.97 11.45
CA LEU A 3 -1.88 8.62 11.84
C LEU A 3 -3.15 7.86 12.18
N LEU A 4 -3.37 6.73 11.51
CA LEU A 4 -4.50 5.84 11.77
C LEU A 4 -3.99 4.50 12.29
N ARG A 5 -4.66 3.95 13.29
CA ARG A 5 -4.38 2.62 13.79
C ARG A 5 -5.62 1.75 13.66
N PHE A 6 -5.45 0.59 13.05
CA PHE A 6 -6.50 -0.42 12.89
C PHE A 6 -6.11 -1.68 13.65
N GLN A 7 -7.05 -2.18 14.46
CA GLN A 7 -6.83 -3.40 15.25
C GLN A 7 -8.19 -3.94 15.73
N PRO A 8 -8.58 -5.19 15.39
CA PRO A 8 -7.89 -6.10 14.50
C PRO A 8 -8.06 -5.72 13.04
N ILE A 9 -7.30 -6.37 12.15
CA ILE A 9 -7.36 -6.07 10.72
C ILE A 9 -8.01 -7.18 9.88
N GLN A 10 -8.13 -8.39 10.40
CA GLN A 10 -8.74 -9.50 9.65
C GLN A 10 -10.22 -9.21 9.36
N GLY A 11 -10.60 -9.35 8.09
CA GLY A 11 -11.95 -9.06 7.64
C GLY A 11 -12.30 -7.58 7.55
N LYS A 12 -11.31 -6.69 7.71
CA LYS A 12 -11.53 -5.24 7.75
C LYS A 12 -10.93 -4.48 6.57
N SER A 13 -10.50 -5.19 5.53
CA SER A 13 -9.80 -4.57 4.39
C SER A 13 -10.56 -3.39 3.79
N ILE A 14 -11.87 -3.53 3.55
CA ILE A 14 -12.66 -2.47 2.93
C ILE A 14 -12.73 -1.24 3.83
N ASP A 15 -12.97 -1.44 5.13
CA ASP A 15 -13.06 -0.34 6.09
C ASP A 15 -11.72 0.40 6.20
N ILE A 16 -10.61 -0.34 6.19
CA ILE A 16 -9.27 0.23 6.26
C ILE A 16 -8.97 1.05 5.00
N ILE A 17 -9.24 0.50 3.83
CA ILE A 17 -9.03 1.18 2.54
C ILE A 17 -9.84 2.47 2.51
N ASP A 18 -11.12 2.41 2.84
CA ASP A 18 -11.99 3.60 2.83
C ASP A 18 -11.50 4.67 3.81
N ALA A 19 -11.08 4.28 5.00
CA ALA A 19 -10.59 5.23 6.00
C ALA A 19 -9.34 5.96 5.50
N ILE A 20 -8.40 5.25 4.86
CA ILE A 20 -7.19 5.86 4.30
C ILE A 20 -7.53 6.82 3.17
N LEU A 21 -8.40 6.41 2.26
CA LEU A 21 -8.76 7.22 1.09
C LEU A 21 -9.57 8.47 1.44
N GLN A 22 -10.19 8.51 2.62
CA GLN A 22 -10.98 9.66 3.08
C GLN A 22 -10.17 10.67 3.89
N THR A 23 -8.90 10.40 4.18
CA THR A 23 -8.08 11.36 4.92
C THR A 23 -7.85 12.64 4.12
N GLU A 24 -7.65 13.77 4.80
CA GLU A 24 -7.40 15.04 4.13
C GLU A 24 -6.14 15.06 3.29
N GLU A 25 -5.16 14.20 3.62
CA GLU A 25 -3.94 14.07 2.84
C GLU A 25 -4.17 13.31 1.54
N VAL A 26 -5.00 12.27 1.58
CA VAL A 26 -5.13 11.31 0.47
C VAL A 26 -6.32 11.62 -0.44
N ALA A 27 -7.45 12.03 0.10
CA ALA A 27 -8.69 12.21 -0.67
C ALA A 27 -8.53 13.13 -1.89
N PRO A 28 -7.90 14.31 -1.79
CA PRO A 28 -7.76 15.18 -2.96
C PRO A 28 -6.89 14.58 -4.05
N VAL A 29 -5.89 13.77 -3.66
CA VAL A 29 -4.98 13.12 -4.61
C VAL A 29 -5.65 11.90 -5.23
N ALA A 30 -6.41 11.14 -4.44
CA ALA A 30 -7.15 9.98 -4.94
C ALA A 30 -8.21 10.41 -5.97
N ASP A 31 -8.86 11.55 -5.77
CA ASP A 31 -9.80 12.09 -6.74
C ASP A 31 -9.11 12.50 -8.04
N ALA A 32 -7.85 12.98 -7.95
CA ALA A 32 -7.08 13.38 -9.12
C ALA A 32 -6.47 12.19 -9.86
N TRP A 33 -6.11 11.13 -9.12
CA TRP A 33 -5.43 9.96 -9.69
C TRP A 33 -6.09 8.66 -9.20
N ASN A 34 -6.88 8.04 -10.07
CA ASN A 34 -7.50 6.74 -9.76
C ASN A 34 -6.48 5.68 -9.38
N GLN A 35 -5.23 5.82 -9.86
CA GLN A 35 -4.13 4.91 -9.57
C GLN A 35 -3.83 4.80 -8.07
N LEU A 36 -3.99 5.89 -7.32
CA LEU A 36 -3.69 5.87 -5.89
C LEU A 36 -4.66 4.98 -5.12
N SER A 37 -5.94 4.95 -5.51
CA SER A 37 -6.87 4.03 -4.85
C SER A 37 -6.53 2.57 -5.13
N VAL A 38 -6.05 2.25 -6.32
CA VAL A 38 -5.57 0.90 -6.65
C VAL A 38 -4.35 0.55 -5.80
N VAL A 39 -3.42 1.49 -5.63
CA VAL A 39 -2.22 1.28 -4.83
C VAL A 39 -2.56 1.01 -3.37
N VAL A 40 -3.42 1.85 -2.77
CA VAL A 40 -3.84 1.67 -1.37
C VAL A 40 -4.54 0.34 -1.18
N GLU A 41 -5.46 -0.01 -2.09
CA GLU A 41 -6.17 -1.28 -2.05
C GLU A 41 -5.19 -2.46 -2.07
N GLU A 42 -4.23 -2.46 -2.98
CA GLU A 42 -3.30 -3.56 -3.14
C GLU A 42 -2.39 -3.71 -1.92
N VAL A 43 -1.89 -2.60 -1.38
CA VAL A 43 -1.03 -2.64 -0.19
C VAL A 43 -1.79 -3.17 1.01
N VAL A 44 -3.00 -2.67 1.25
CA VAL A 44 -3.81 -3.10 2.40
C VAL A 44 -4.18 -4.57 2.28
N LEU A 45 -4.62 -5.02 1.09
CA LEU A 45 -4.98 -6.42 0.88
C LEU A 45 -3.78 -7.35 1.11
N ASN A 46 -2.60 -6.98 0.64
CA ASN A 46 -1.38 -7.77 0.87
C ASN A 46 -1.07 -7.89 2.36
N ILE A 47 -1.17 -6.79 3.10
CA ILE A 47 -0.89 -6.82 4.54
C ILE A 47 -1.91 -7.69 5.27
N VAL A 48 -3.19 -7.49 5.01
CA VAL A 48 -4.25 -8.25 5.68
C VAL A 48 -4.13 -9.74 5.37
N ASP A 49 -3.82 -10.10 4.13
CA ASP A 49 -3.80 -11.50 3.69
C ASP A 49 -2.52 -12.24 4.09
N TYR A 50 -1.37 -11.56 4.16
CA TYR A 50 -0.09 -12.24 4.26
C TYR A 50 0.74 -11.91 5.49
N SER A 51 0.51 -10.78 6.18
CA SER A 51 1.37 -10.41 7.30
C SER A 51 1.08 -11.20 8.57
N HIS A 52 -0.16 -11.65 8.75
CA HIS A 52 -0.64 -12.27 9.99
C HIS A 52 -0.53 -11.33 11.20
N SER A 53 -0.51 -10.02 10.97
CA SER A 53 -0.51 -9.03 12.04
C SER A 53 -1.90 -8.82 12.60
N ASP A 54 -1.98 -8.45 13.88
CA ASP A 54 -3.23 -8.06 14.52
C ASP A 54 -3.56 -6.59 14.29
N TYR A 55 -2.57 -5.79 13.91
CA TYR A 55 -2.73 -4.35 13.74
C TYR A 55 -2.07 -3.83 12.47
N LEU A 56 -2.52 -2.65 12.06
CA LEU A 56 -1.90 -1.88 10.99
C LEU A 56 -1.92 -0.40 11.39
N ASP A 57 -0.76 0.21 11.42
CA ASP A 57 -0.60 1.65 11.59
C ASP A 57 -0.29 2.27 10.22
N VAL A 58 -0.99 3.33 9.87
CA VAL A 58 -0.78 4.03 8.61
C VAL A 58 -0.54 5.50 8.89
N GLU A 59 0.61 6.01 8.46
CA GLU A 59 0.94 7.44 8.51
C GLU A 59 0.74 8.05 7.14
N MET A 60 0.01 9.15 7.07
CA MET A 60 -0.19 9.93 5.86
C MET A 60 0.47 11.29 6.04
N MET A 61 1.44 11.61 5.18
CA MET A 61 2.17 12.86 5.20
C MET A 61 2.09 13.50 3.82
N ARG A 62 1.70 14.78 3.80
CA ARG A 62 1.58 15.51 2.53
C ARG A 62 2.16 16.91 2.67
N ASP A 63 3.00 17.29 1.70
CA ASP A 63 3.43 18.67 1.51
C ASP A 63 3.01 19.15 0.11
N GLU A 64 3.53 20.28 -0.34
CA GLU A 64 3.20 20.85 -1.65
C GLU A 64 3.71 19.99 -2.81
N LYS A 65 4.71 19.15 -2.57
CA LYS A 65 5.44 18.42 -3.61
C LYS A 65 5.17 16.93 -3.62
N SER A 66 4.75 16.35 -2.51
CA SER A 66 4.62 14.90 -2.42
C SER A 66 3.60 14.44 -1.38
N LEU A 67 3.13 13.22 -1.58
CA LEU A 67 2.35 12.46 -0.61
C LEU A 67 3.17 11.22 -0.24
N THR A 68 3.32 10.96 1.05
CA THR A 68 3.99 9.76 1.56
C THR A 68 3.02 8.98 2.44
N LEU A 69 2.92 7.70 2.20
CA LEU A 69 2.16 6.76 3.02
C LEU A 69 3.13 5.74 3.60
N ARG A 70 3.05 5.51 4.91
CA ARG A 70 3.88 4.52 5.60
C ARG A 70 2.98 3.54 6.33
N PHE A 71 3.13 2.26 5.98
CA PHE A 71 2.33 1.16 6.53
C PHE A 71 3.21 0.33 7.46
N ARG A 72 2.79 0.19 8.73
CA ARG A 72 3.51 -0.60 9.73
C ARG A 72 2.62 -1.69 10.27
N ASP A 73 3.12 -2.92 10.29
CA ASP A 73 2.43 -4.04 10.92
C ASP A 73 3.42 -4.90 11.70
N GLY A 74 2.92 -5.64 12.68
CA GLY A 74 3.73 -6.49 13.55
C GLY A 74 3.77 -7.96 13.12
N GLY A 75 3.48 -8.24 11.87
CA GLY A 75 3.40 -9.60 11.36
C GLY A 75 4.75 -10.21 11.01
N VAL A 76 4.68 -11.39 10.40
CA VAL A 76 5.89 -12.08 9.92
C VAL A 76 6.58 -11.22 8.86
N PRO A 77 7.92 -11.32 8.75
CA PRO A 77 8.62 -10.59 7.69
C PRO A 77 8.06 -10.96 6.33
N PHE A 78 7.59 -9.93 5.62
CA PHE A 78 7.00 -10.11 4.30
C PHE A 78 7.34 -8.88 3.44
N ASN A 79 8.28 -9.05 2.50
CA ASN A 79 8.66 -8.00 1.57
C ASN A 79 7.91 -8.18 0.25
N PRO A 80 6.87 -7.38 -0.03
CA PRO A 80 6.13 -7.52 -1.28
C PRO A 80 6.99 -7.22 -2.50
N LEU A 81 8.09 -6.47 -2.34
CA LEU A 81 8.98 -6.11 -3.45
C LEU A 81 9.84 -7.28 -3.93
N GLU A 82 9.95 -8.35 -3.15
CA GLU A 82 10.67 -9.57 -3.54
C GLU A 82 9.84 -10.47 -4.46
N ARG A 83 8.55 -10.18 -4.65
CA ARG A 83 7.73 -10.94 -5.57
C ARG A 83 8.21 -10.71 -7.00
N LYS A 84 8.23 -11.80 -7.78
CA LYS A 84 8.56 -11.71 -9.20
C LYS A 84 7.43 -10.98 -9.93
N PHE A 85 7.82 -10.13 -10.87
CA PHE A 85 6.85 -9.49 -11.75
C PHE A 85 6.13 -10.55 -12.60
N PRO A 86 4.89 -10.29 -13.01
CA PRO A 86 4.17 -11.20 -13.90
C PRO A 86 4.95 -11.41 -15.19
N ASP A 87 4.98 -12.65 -15.66
CA ASP A 87 5.51 -12.96 -16.98
C ASP A 87 4.39 -12.75 -18.00
N PHE A 88 4.44 -11.64 -18.71
CA PHE A 88 3.42 -11.26 -19.67
C PHE A 88 3.41 -12.13 -20.93
N SER A 89 4.41 -13.02 -21.10
CA SER A 89 4.39 -14.01 -22.19
C SER A 89 3.47 -15.19 -21.88
N ILE A 90 3.07 -15.36 -20.63
CA ILE A 90 2.15 -16.41 -20.19
C ILE A 90 0.72 -15.87 -20.24
N PRO A 91 -0.27 -16.61 -20.79
CA PRO A 91 -1.67 -16.19 -20.77
C PRO A 91 -2.13 -15.84 -19.36
N MET A 92 -3.01 -14.84 -19.23
CA MET A 92 -3.42 -14.33 -17.94
C MET A 92 -4.02 -15.43 -17.04
N GLU A 93 -4.77 -16.35 -17.62
CA GLU A 93 -5.37 -17.46 -16.89
C GLU A 93 -4.35 -18.44 -16.28
N ASP A 94 -3.13 -18.45 -16.81
CA ASP A 94 -2.07 -19.34 -16.34
C ASP A 94 -1.08 -18.63 -15.40
N ARG A 95 -1.26 -17.31 -15.16
CA ARG A 95 -0.39 -16.55 -14.26
C ARG A 95 -0.75 -16.81 -12.81
N LYS A 96 0.27 -16.78 -11.93
CA LYS A 96 0.03 -16.84 -10.49
C LYS A 96 -0.69 -15.57 -10.05
N ILE A 97 -1.72 -15.75 -9.20
CA ILE A 97 -2.46 -14.64 -8.60
C ILE A 97 -1.53 -13.86 -7.67
N GLY A 98 -1.60 -12.53 -7.70
CA GLY A 98 -0.97 -11.64 -6.72
C GLY A 98 0.33 -10.97 -7.12
N GLY A 99 0.91 -11.28 -8.30
CA GLY A 99 2.12 -10.59 -8.76
C GLY A 99 1.84 -9.25 -9.43
N LEU A 100 0.67 -9.11 -10.04
CA LEU A 100 0.31 -7.94 -10.82
C LEU A 100 0.09 -6.69 -9.95
N GLY A 101 -0.49 -6.85 -8.77
CA GLY A 101 -0.79 -5.72 -7.87
C GLY A 101 0.46 -4.98 -7.43
N ILE A 102 1.50 -5.69 -6.99
CA ILE A 102 2.77 -5.05 -6.59
C ILE A 102 3.46 -4.40 -7.80
N PHE A 103 3.37 -5.03 -8.97
CA PHE A 103 3.86 -4.41 -10.20
C PHE A 103 3.21 -3.04 -10.41
N MET A 104 1.87 -2.94 -10.23
CA MET A 104 1.15 -1.68 -10.37
C MET A 104 1.55 -0.65 -9.31
N VAL A 105 1.78 -1.07 -8.07
CA VAL A 105 2.26 -0.16 -7.01
C VAL A 105 3.58 0.47 -7.43
N ILE A 106 4.53 -0.33 -7.91
CA ILE A 106 5.83 0.15 -8.36
C ILE A 106 5.68 1.08 -9.57
N GLN A 107 4.79 0.77 -10.49
CA GLN A 107 4.57 1.59 -11.68
C GLN A 107 3.92 2.94 -11.37
N TYR A 108 3.00 2.99 -10.40
CA TYR A 108 2.23 4.20 -10.12
C TYR A 108 2.89 5.11 -9.09
N MET A 109 3.76 4.58 -8.24
CA MET A 109 4.44 5.38 -7.21
C MET A 109 5.83 5.77 -7.67
N ASP A 110 6.32 6.91 -7.16
CA ASP A 110 7.66 7.38 -7.50
C ASP A 110 8.73 6.69 -6.66
N ASP A 111 8.43 6.37 -5.41
CA ASP A 111 9.33 5.63 -4.54
C ASP A 111 8.55 4.58 -3.77
N VAL A 112 9.13 3.39 -3.64
CA VAL A 112 8.60 2.30 -2.84
C VAL A 112 9.77 1.67 -2.09
N ALA A 113 9.67 1.58 -0.77
CA ALA A 113 10.73 1.01 0.07
C ALA A 113 10.14 0.13 1.15
N TYR A 114 10.84 -0.94 1.46
CA TYR A 114 10.44 -1.87 2.51
C TYR A 114 11.61 -2.09 3.47
N GLU A 115 11.29 -2.18 4.76
CA GLU A 115 12.24 -2.67 5.77
C GLU A 115 11.50 -3.48 6.84
N HIS A 116 12.23 -4.35 7.50
CA HIS A 116 11.75 -5.06 8.69
C HIS A 116 12.70 -4.73 9.83
N THR A 117 12.19 -4.01 10.83
CA THR A 117 12.98 -3.55 11.96
C THR A 117 12.10 -3.42 13.20
N GLY A 118 12.68 -3.67 14.37
CA GLY A 118 11.93 -3.57 15.62
C GLY A 118 10.72 -4.50 15.71
N GLY A 119 10.74 -5.63 15.00
CA GLY A 119 9.62 -6.56 14.95
C GLY A 119 8.48 -6.12 14.04
N GLU A 120 8.69 -5.10 13.20
CA GLU A 120 7.66 -4.59 12.32
C GLU A 120 8.06 -4.61 10.86
N ASN A 121 7.08 -4.91 9.99
CA ASN A 121 7.18 -4.63 8.56
C ASN A 121 6.84 -3.16 8.36
N ILE A 122 7.65 -2.44 7.60
CA ILE A 122 7.42 -1.03 7.28
C ILE A 122 7.54 -0.85 5.78
N LEU A 123 6.42 -0.56 5.14
CA LEU A 123 6.36 -0.26 3.71
C LEU A 123 6.08 1.23 3.55
N THR A 124 6.96 1.93 2.85
CA THR A 124 6.82 3.36 2.58
C THR A 124 6.66 3.57 1.09
N ILE A 125 5.60 4.28 0.70
CA ILE A 125 5.36 4.65 -0.69
C ILE A 125 5.23 6.16 -0.78
N ARG A 126 5.71 6.73 -1.90
CA ARG A 126 5.72 8.17 -2.11
C ARG A 126 5.28 8.48 -3.54
N LYS A 127 4.45 9.51 -3.66
CA LYS A 127 3.97 10.03 -4.94
C LYS A 127 4.29 11.52 -5.05
N GLU A 128 4.92 11.92 -6.15
CA GLU A 128 5.16 13.32 -6.45
C GLU A 128 3.87 13.97 -6.99
N LEU A 129 3.58 15.18 -6.53
CA LEU A 129 2.33 15.91 -6.83
C LEU A 129 2.54 17.00 -7.88
N LYS A 130 3.29 16.71 -8.92
CA LYS A 130 3.73 17.74 -9.89
C LYS A 130 2.62 18.34 -10.73
N ASN A 131 1.53 17.63 -10.93
CA ASN A 131 0.51 17.98 -11.93
C ASN A 131 -0.90 18.00 -11.34
N LEU A 132 -1.00 18.34 -10.07
CA LEU A 132 -2.32 18.53 -9.48
C LEU A 132 -2.90 19.89 -9.87
#